data_451495aaab4dfe0691eb875a777deff4
#
_entry.id   451495aaab4dfe0691eb875a777deff4
#
_cell.length_a   1.000
_cell.length_b   1.000
_cell.length_c   1.000
_cell.angle_alpha   90.00
_cell.angle_beta   90.00
_cell.angle_gamma   90.00
#
_symmetry.space_group_name_H-M   'P 1'
#
loop_
_entity.id
_entity.type
_entity.pdbx_description
1 polymer ?
#
loop_
_entity_poly.entity_id
_entity_poly.type
_entity_poly.pdbx_seq_one_letter_code
_entity_poly.pdbx_strand_id
1 'polypeptide(L)'
;MKRVMFVDDSPNVLSGLRRMLHKMSNEWEMEFAEDARTALAMMAEKPFDAIVSDMRMPGMDGVALIREVKRRSPRTARIILSGVVDQKEIAESLRETHQFMPKPFRPKALRATLARISGLDAYLQDEKIRDTVAQLDTLPSFPSLYFEIMKELDAPDPSLEKVAAIVAKDPGMTVKLLQIVNAASLGLARRFSNPVEAVQQLGIAAVQSLALSAHVFTCFESRAFKGFSITKLWDHGANTARIARKILEIERADAALAEDAYTAGMLHDIGKLMLANNLPEPFQRALDLTQEKGIRFLAAEEEVFGANHAGVGAYLLGLWGLPTTIVEAVAFHHQPSRSEAPTLGPLTAVHVANVLEHELSESKIIGCEPKLDLDHLAALGLQDRIGVWREQIVRMFQPDDE
;
A
#
# COMPACT_ATOMS: atom_id res chain seq x y z
N MET A 1 -20.09 -9.04 13.45
CA MET A 1 -19.15 -10.16 13.16
C MET A 1 -18.84 -10.08 11.67
N LYS A 2 -17.57 -10.19 11.28
CA LYS A 2 -17.13 -10.14 9.88
C LYS A 2 -17.51 -11.42 9.15
N ARG A 3 -17.83 -11.32 7.85
CA ARG A 3 -18.20 -12.48 7.03
C ARG A 3 -17.14 -12.78 5.98
N VAL A 4 -16.71 -14.03 5.86
CA VAL A 4 -15.76 -14.47 4.84
C VAL A 4 -16.30 -15.65 4.04
N MET A 5 -16.21 -15.54 2.72
CA MET A 5 -16.53 -16.60 1.76
C MET A 5 -15.27 -17.36 1.36
N PHE A 6 -15.29 -18.68 1.45
CA PHE A 6 -14.24 -19.56 0.92
C PHE A 6 -14.77 -20.32 -0.28
N VAL A 7 -14.01 -20.30 -1.38
CA VAL A 7 -14.42 -20.95 -2.65
C VAL A 7 -13.29 -21.84 -3.16
N ASP A 8 -13.58 -23.15 -3.29
CA ASP A 8 -12.62 -24.15 -3.79
C ASP A 8 -13.41 -25.35 -4.32
N ASP A 9 -13.09 -25.85 -5.50
CA ASP A 9 -13.80 -26.99 -6.12
C ASP A 9 -13.50 -28.34 -5.45
N SER A 10 -12.55 -28.37 -4.51
CA SER A 10 -12.22 -29.54 -3.70
C SER A 10 -12.92 -29.52 -2.34
N PRO A 11 -13.91 -30.40 -2.09
CA PRO A 11 -14.56 -30.53 -0.78
C PRO A 11 -13.57 -30.85 0.37
N ASN A 12 -12.46 -31.52 0.04
CA ASN A 12 -11.40 -31.83 0.99
C ASN A 12 -10.66 -30.56 1.46
N VAL A 13 -10.39 -29.63 0.55
CA VAL A 13 -9.78 -28.31 0.87
C VAL A 13 -10.71 -27.50 1.75
N LEU A 14 -11.99 -27.39 1.37
CA LEU A 14 -12.99 -26.68 2.17
C LEU A 14 -13.15 -27.27 3.58
N SER A 15 -13.20 -28.62 3.68
CA SER A 15 -13.22 -29.30 4.99
C SER A 15 -11.96 -29.04 5.81
N GLY A 16 -10.82 -28.98 5.17
CA GLY A 16 -9.53 -28.62 5.78
C GLY A 16 -9.55 -27.20 6.31
N LEU A 17 -10.02 -26.24 5.50
CA LEU A 17 -10.18 -24.83 5.88
C LEU A 17 -11.12 -24.67 7.09
N ARG A 18 -12.27 -25.34 7.08
CA ARG A 18 -13.23 -25.34 8.20
C ARG A 18 -12.57 -25.76 9.51
N ARG A 19 -11.84 -26.87 9.51
CA ARG A 19 -11.12 -27.37 10.69
C ARG A 19 -10.02 -26.41 11.14
N MET A 20 -9.25 -25.91 10.19
CA MET A 20 -8.11 -25.02 10.42
C MET A 20 -8.53 -23.69 11.07
N LEU A 21 -9.65 -23.15 10.63
CA LEU A 21 -10.13 -21.83 11.02
C LEU A 21 -11.19 -21.88 12.14
N HIS A 22 -11.56 -23.05 12.64
CA HIS A 22 -12.56 -23.22 13.69
C HIS A 22 -12.37 -22.27 14.90
N LYS A 23 -11.11 -22.00 15.28
CA LYS A 23 -10.79 -21.08 16.39
C LYS A 23 -11.13 -19.61 16.08
N MET A 24 -11.39 -19.25 14.83
CA MET A 24 -11.78 -17.89 14.42
C MET A 24 -13.31 -17.74 14.26
N SER A 25 -14.09 -18.77 14.52
CA SER A 25 -15.56 -18.72 14.41
C SER A 25 -16.22 -17.71 15.35
N ASN A 26 -15.52 -17.23 16.37
CA ASN A 26 -15.99 -16.16 17.26
C ASN A 26 -15.79 -14.75 16.67
N GLU A 27 -14.88 -14.61 15.69
CA GLU A 27 -14.52 -13.34 15.05
C GLU A 27 -15.14 -13.23 13.65
N TRP A 28 -15.22 -14.38 12.94
CA TRP A 28 -15.66 -14.47 11.55
C TRP A 28 -16.79 -15.48 11.36
N GLU A 29 -17.83 -15.05 10.68
CA GLU A 29 -18.84 -15.93 10.09
C GLU A 29 -18.29 -16.45 8.75
N MET A 30 -18.06 -17.77 8.67
CA MET A 30 -17.38 -18.41 7.54
C MET A 30 -18.38 -19.20 6.70
N GLU A 31 -18.46 -18.89 5.42
CA GLU A 31 -19.25 -19.64 4.45
C GLU A 31 -18.35 -20.26 3.39
N PHE A 32 -18.81 -21.38 2.79
CA PHE A 32 -18.02 -22.21 1.90
C PHE A 32 -18.84 -22.59 0.68
N ALA A 33 -18.28 -22.37 -0.50
CA ALA A 33 -18.88 -22.71 -1.79
C ALA A 33 -17.92 -23.60 -2.62
N GLU A 34 -18.47 -24.60 -3.30
CA GLU A 34 -17.72 -25.53 -4.11
C GLU A 34 -17.51 -25.03 -5.55
N ASP A 35 -18.15 -23.92 -5.93
CA ASP A 35 -18.00 -23.30 -7.23
C ASP A 35 -18.31 -21.80 -7.20
N ALA A 36 -17.88 -21.09 -8.25
CA ALA A 36 -18.05 -19.65 -8.37
C ALA A 36 -19.52 -19.21 -8.45
N ARG A 37 -20.39 -20.00 -9.07
CA ARG A 37 -21.82 -19.68 -9.25
C ARG A 37 -22.54 -19.70 -7.91
N THR A 38 -22.28 -20.72 -7.12
CA THR A 38 -22.81 -20.87 -5.75
C THR A 38 -22.33 -19.71 -4.87
N ALA A 39 -21.02 -19.37 -4.94
CA ALA A 39 -20.47 -18.23 -4.20
C ALA A 39 -21.17 -16.91 -4.55
N LEU A 40 -21.35 -16.61 -5.84
CA LEU A 40 -22.03 -15.41 -6.30
C LEU A 40 -23.51 -15.36 -5.89
N ALA A 41 -24.21 -16.50 -5.85
CA ALA A 41 -25.58 -16.56 -5.37
C ALA A 41 -25.66 -16.24 -3.88
N MET A 42 -24.79 -16.84 -3.05
CA MET A 42 -24.73 -16.55 -1.61
C MET A 42 -24.35 -15.08 -1.32
N MET A 43 -23.44 -14.51 -2.10
CA MET A 43 -23.05 -13.10 -1.97
C MET A 43 -24.16 -12.13 -2.39
N ALA A 44 -25.10 -12.55 -3.24
CA ALA A 44 -26.25 -11.74 -3.61
C ALA A 44 -27.30 -11.63 -2.48
N GLU A 45 -27.36 -12.63 -1.61
CA GLU A 45 -28.27 -12.62 -0.45
C GLU A 45 -27.76 -11.75 0.71
N LYS A 46 -26.45 -11.81 0.96
CA LYS A 46 -25.81 -11.07 2.07
C LYS A 46 -24.40 -10.64 1.68
N PRO A 47 -23.95 -9.42 2.07
CA PRO A 47 -22.60 -8.95 1.79
C PRO A 47 -21.55 -9.73 2.58
N PHE A 48 -20.33 -9.83 2.01
CA PHE A 48 -19.15 -10.41 2.65
C PHE A 48 -18.03 -9.38 2.76
N ASP A 49 -17.32 -9.40 3.89
CA ASP A 49 -16.14 -8.53 4.10
C ASP A 49 -14.92 -9.04 3.33
N ALA A 50 -14.81 -10.35 3.15
CA ALA A 50 -13.73 -10.96 2.37
C ALA A 50 -14.20 -12.18 1.58
N ILE A 51 -13.55 -12.42 0.44
CA ILE A 51 -13.63 -13.66 -0.33
C ILE A 51 -12.23 -14.24 -0.48
N VAL A 52 -12.10 -15.55 -0.28
CA VAL A 52 -10.88 -16.32 -0.46
C VAL A 52 -11.20 -17.43 -1.46
N SER A 53 -10.70 -17.30 -2.68
CA SER A 53 -11.03 -18.23 -3.78
C SER A 53 -9.82 -18.99 -4.26
N ASP A 54 -9.99 -20.28 -4.59
CA ASP A 54 -9.00 -20.96 -5.41
C ASP A 54 -8.88 -20.25 -6.76
N MET A 55 -7.68 -20.28 -7.34
CA MET A 55 -7.39 -19.67 -8.64
C MET A 55 -7.98 -20.50 -9.80
N ARG A 56 -7.86 -21.82 -9.70
CA ARG A 56 -8.22 -22.74 -10.80
C ARG A 56 -9.41 -23.60 -10.39
N MET A 57 -10.58 -23.27 -10.94
CA MET A 57 -11.81 -24.04 -10.73
C MET A 57 -12.49 -24.34 -12.08
N PRO A 58 -13.21 -25.46 -12.21
CA PRO A 58 -13.97 -25.77 -13.42
C PRO A 58 -15.03 -24.70 -13.74
N GLY A 59 -15.17 -24.38 -15.02
CA GLY A 59 -16.16 -23.41 -15.50
C GLY A 59 -15.70 -21.97 -15.32
N MET A 60 -16.08 -21.31 -14.22
CA MET A 60 -15.62 -19.96 -13.88
C MET A 60 -14.44 -20.07 -12.93
N ASP A 61 -13.25 -19.68 -13.38
CA ASP A 61 -12.04 -19.68 -12.56
C ASP A 61 -12.08 -18.60 -11.47
N GLY A 62 -11.11 -18.65 -10.53
CA GLY A 62 -11.06 -17.74 -9.41
C GLY A 62 -10.84 -16.28 -9.82
N VAL A 63 -10.08 -16.01 -10.89
CA VAL A 63 -9.84 -14.65 -11.37
C VAL A 63 -11.12 -14.04 -11.94
N ALA A 64 -11.86 -14.81 -12.73
CA ALA A 64 -13.16 -14.40 -13.27
C ALA A 64 -14.19 -14.18 -12.15
N LEU A 65 -14.21 -15.06 -11.13
CA LEU A 65 -15.05 -14.89 -9.95
C LEU A 65 -14.69 -13.57 -9.23
N ILE A 66 -13.42 -13.33 -8.94
CA ILE A 66 -12.95 -12.11 -8.24
C ILE A 66 -13.28 -10.84 -9.03
N ARG A 67 -13.19 -10.87 -10.36
CA ARG A 67 -13.62 -9.77 -11.23
C ARG A 67 -15.12 -9.49 -11.09
N GLU A 68 -15.93 -10.51 -11.05
CA GLU A 68 -17.37 -10.36 -10.87
C GLU A 68 -17.72 -9.87 -9.45
N VAL A 69 -16.99 -10.33 -8.43
CA VAL A 69 -17.10 -9.82 -7.06
C VAL A 69 -16.72 -8.35 -7.00
N LYS A 70 -15.63 -7.92 -7.64
CA LYS A 70 -15.24 -6.51 -7.72
C LYS A 70 -16.36 -5.64 -8.28
N ARG A 71 -17.01 -6.11 -9.34
CA ARG A 71 -18.11 -5.40 -10.00
C ARG A 71 -19.36 -5.30 -9.12
N ARG A 72 -19.75 -6.37 -8.41
CA ARG A 72 -20.99 -6.44 -7.62
C ARG A 72 -20.82 -5.95 -6.18
N SER A 73 -19.66 -6.20 -5.61
CA SER A 73 -19.36 -5.95 -4.19
C SER A 73 -17.94 -5.40 -4.04
N PRO A 74 -17.66 -4.19 -4.55
CA PRO A 74 -16.29 -3.64 -4.64
C PRO A 74 -15.61 -3.48 -3.28
N ARG A 75 -16.38 -3.35 -2.18
CA ARG A 75 -15.87 -3.27 -0.80
C ARG A 75 -15.33 -4.61 -0.27
N THR A 76 -15.67 -5.75 -0.90
CA THR A 76 -15.23 -7.07 -0.45
C THR A 76 -13.72 -7.22 -0.68
N ALA A 77 -12.96 -7.56 0.36
CA ALA A 77 -11.54 -7.89 0.25
C ALA A 77 -11.38 -9.18 -0.57
N ARG A 78 -10.53 -9.16 -1.59
CA ARG A 78 -10.40 -10.22 -2.59
C ARG A 78 -9.04 -10.90 -2.48
N ILE A 79 -9.07 -12.19 -2.14
CA ILE A 79 -7.87 -13.03 -1.92
C ILE A 79 -7.95 -14.24 -2.84
N ILE A 80 -6.87 -14.53 -3.57
CA ILE A 80 -6.72 -15.75 -4.36
C ILE A 80 -5.76 -16.72 -3.68
N LEU A 81 -6.18 -17.98 -3.59
CA LEU A 81 -5.31 -19.10 -3.24
C LEU A 81 -4.77 -19.70 -4.54
N SER A 82 -3.45 -19.81 -4.67
CA SER A 82 -2.83 -20.33 -5.88
C SER A 82 -1.87 -21.49 -5.60
N GLY A 83 -1.83 -22.49 -6.46
CA GLY A 83 -0.87 -23.61 -6.43
C GLY A 83 0.53 -23.16 -6.89
N VAL A 84 1.08 -23.83 -7.91
CA VAL A 84 2.33 -23.36 -8.54
C VAL A 84 2.03 -22.07 -9.27
N VAL A 85 2.65 -20.96 -8.82
CA VAL A 85 2.32 -19.62 -9.29
C VAL A 85 3.22 -19.28 -10.46
N ASP A 86 2.62 -19.11 -11.64
CA ASP A 86 3.25 -18.34 -12.73
C ASP A 86 3.15 -16.86 -12.37
N GLN A 87 4.32 -16.19 -12.25
CA GLN A 87 4.41 -14.75 -11.96
C GLN A 87 3.58 -13.92 -12.95
N LYS A 88 3.45 -14.39 -14.20
CA LYS A 88 2.62 -13.76 -15.22
C LYS A 88 1.13 -13.84 -14.89
N GLU A 89 0.64 -14.99 -14.42
CA GLU A 89 -0.77 -15.14 -13.98
C GLU A 89 -1.10 -14.25 -12.79
N ILE A 90 -0.15 -14.09 -11.83
CA ILE A 90 -0.31 -13.12 -10.73
C ILE A 90 -0.40 -11.71 -11.30
N ALA A 91 0.54 -11.32 -12.14
CA ALA A 91 0.61 -9.97 -12.70
C ALA A 91 -0.69 -9.58 -13.44
N GLU A 92 -1.23 -10.49 -14.25
CA GLU A 92 -2.47 -10.28 -15.01
C GLU A 92 -3.70 -10.12 -14.10
N SER A 93 -3.69 -10.74 -12.93
CA SER A 93 -4.80 -10.70 -11.96
C SER A 93 -4.67 -9.67 -10.84
N LEU A 94 -3.55 -8.92 -10.79
CA LEU A 94 -3.30 -7.88 -9.76
C LEU A 94 -4.34 -6.75 -9.73
N ARG A 95 -4.99 -6.44 -10.86
CA ARG A 95 -6.04 -5.41 -10.92
C ARG A 95 -7.32 -5.82 -10.20
N GLU A 96 -7.58 -7.12 -10.13
CA GLU A 96 -8.82 -7.66 -9.59
C GLU A 96 -8.65 -8.12 -8.15
N THR A 97 -7.44 -8.52 -7.77
CA THR A 97 -7.12 -9.19 -6.51
C THR A 97 -6.35 -8.27 -5.56
N HIS A 98 -6.74 -8.26 -4.30
CA HIS A 98 -5.98 -7.52 -3.28
C HIS A 98 -4.77 -8.30 -2.79
N GLN A 99 -4.90 -9.62 -2.59
CA GLN A 99 -3.81 -10.47 -2.14
C GLN A 99 -3.84 -11.85 -2.79
N PHE A 100 -2.65 -12.43 -2.92
CA PHE A 100 -2.45 -13.83 -3.27
C PHE A 100 -1.90 -14.61 -2.09
N MET A 101 -2.26 -15.88 -2.01
CA MET A 101 -1.73 -16.80 -1.02
C MET A 101 -1.45 -18.15 -1.66
N PRO A 102 -0.19 -18.65 -1.68
CA PRO A 102 0.11 -19.94 -2.32
C PRO A 102 -0.40 -21.11 -1.52
N LYS A 103 -0.71 -22.17 -2.23
CA LYS A 103 -0.94 -23.51 -1.69
C LYS A 103 0.38 -24.31 -1.76
N PRO A 104 0.77 -25.04 -0.71
CA PRO A 104 0.12 -25.15 0.60
C PRO A 104 0.37 -23.92 1.49
N PHE A 105 -0.67 -23.33 2.03
CA PHE A 105 -0.54 -22.20 2.97
C PHE A 105 -0.53 -22.66 4.42
N ARG A 106 0.18 -21.90 5.24
CA ARG A 106 0.21 -22.14 6.70
C ARG A 106 -1.04 -21.55 7.35
N PRO A 107 -1.70 -22.25 8.29
CA PRO A 107 -2.87 -21.75 9.01
C PRO A 107 -2.66 -20.37 9.64
N LYS A 108 -1.45 -20.13 10.17
CA LYS A 108 -1.05 -18.85 10.73
C LYS A 108 -1.08 -17.71 9.71
N ALA A 109 -0.68 -17.96 8.46
CA ALA A 109 -0.63 -16.93 7.42
C ALA A 109 -2.02 -16.47 7.00
N LEU A 110 -2.94 -17.41 6.77
CA LEU A 110 -4.33 -17.09 6.44
C LEU A 110 -5.03 -16.33 7.57
N ARG A 111 -4.85 -16.81 8.83
CA ARG A 111 -5.38 -16.10 9.99
C ARG A 111 -4.83 -14.68 10.12
N ALA A 112 -3.52 -14.50 9.96
CA ALA A 112 -2.89 -13.18 10.01
C ALA A 112 -3.41 -12.25 8.90
N THR A 113 -3.66 -12.79 7.70
CA THR A 113 -4.25 -12.02 6.59
C THR A 113 -5.68 -11.57 6.91
N LEU A 114 -6.54 -12.48 7.37
CA LEU A 114 -7.91 -12.14 7.76
C LEU A 114 -7.94 -11.17 8.96
N ALA A 115 -7.13 -11.42 9.99
CA ALA A 115 -7.01 -10.53 11.14
C ALA A 115 -6.58 -9.12 10.74
N ARG A 116 -5.63 -8.99 9.80
CA ARG A 116 -5.20 -7.69 9.28
C ARG A 116 -6.34 -6.98 8.56
N ILE A 117 -7.07 -7.67 7.68
CA ILE A 117 -8.24 -7.09 6.98
C ILE A 117 -9.30 -6.62 7.99
N SER A 118 -9.56 -7.40 9.05
CA SER A 118 -10.43 -6.98 10.15
C SER A 118 -9.87 -5.78 10.90
N GLY A 119 -8.55 -5.75 11.14
CA GLY A 119 -7.87 -4.70 11.87
C GLY A 119 -7.85 -3.37 11.12
N LEU A 120 -7.87 -3.39 9.76
CA LEU A 120 -7.95 -2.16 8.97
C LEU A 120 -9.18 -1.32 9.33
N ASP A 121 -10.29 -1.96 9.69
CA ASP A 121 -11.49 -1.25 10.11
C ASP A 121 -11.35 -0.59 11.49
N ALA A 122 -10.51 -1.15 12.37
CA ALA A 122 -10.23 -0.53 13.68
C ALA A 122 -9.32 0.71 13.52
N TYR A 123 -8.37 0.67 12.60
CA TYR A 123 -7.53 1.83 12.27
C TYR A 123 -8.30 2.92 11.53
N LEU A 124 -9.28 2.53 10.73
CA LEU A 124 -9.99 3.39 9.77
C LEU A 124 -11.50 3.23 10.00
N GLN A 125 -12.01 3.72 11.13
CA GLN A 125 -13.42 3.59 11.55
C GLN A 125 -14.44 4.24 10.60
N ASP A 126 -13.99 4.76 9.46
CA ASP A 126 -14.83 5.49 8.52
C ASP A 126 -15.27 4.62 7.33
N GLU A 127 -16.57 4.35 7.25
CA GLU A 127 -17.17 3.67 6.09
C GLU A 127 -16.93 4.41 4.78
N LYS A 128 -16.77 5.74 4.83
CA LYS A 128 -16.52 6.57 3.66
C LYS A 128 -15.17 6.29 3.01
N ILE A 129 -14.14 5.92 3.80
CA ILE A 129 -12.85 5.46 3.25
C ILE A 129 -13.05 4.23 2.38
N ARG A 130 -13.84 3.26 2.82
CA ARG A 130 -14.13 2.06 2.03
C ARG A 130 -14.88 2.38 0.75
N ASP A 131 -15.83 3.33 0.80
CA ASP A 131 -16.57 3.77 -0.39
C ASP A 131 -15.67 4.46 -1.40
N THR A 132 -14.78 5.32 -0.92
CA THR A 132 -13.80 6.00 -1.77
C THR A 132 -12.85 4.97 -2.38
N VAL A 133 -12.26 4.08 -1.57
CA VAL A 133 -11.34 3.03 -2.05
C VAL A 133 -12.01 2.08 -3.05
N ALA A 134 -13.28 1.76 -2.85
CA ALA A 134 -14.04 0.90 -3.76
C ALA A 134 -14.15 1.47 -5.20
N GLN A 135 -13.95 2.78 -5.37
CA GLN A 135 -13.94 3.47 -6.66
C GLN A 135 -12.55 3.53 -7.30
N LEU A 136 -11.49 3.14 -6.58
CA LEU A 136 -10.12 3.26 -7.05
C LEU A 136 -9.69 1.96 -7.75
N ASP A 137 -9.29 2.07 -9.03
CA ASP A 137 -8.97 0.91 -9.86
C ASP A 137 -7.46 0.71 -10.08
N THR A 138 -6.71 1.80 -10.22
CA THR A 138 -5.33 1.74 -10.70
C THR A 138 -4.38 2.56 -9.85
N LEU A 139 -3.19 1.98 -9.59
CA LEU A 139 -2.05 2.69 -9.04
C LEU A 139 -1.05 2.93 -10.17
N PRO A 140 -0.92 4.16 -10.65
CA PRO A 140 -0.02 4.47 -11.76
C PRO A 140 1.42 4.64 -11.31
N SER A 141 2.34 4.38 -12.24
CA SER A 141 3.77 4.67 -12.13
C SER A 141 4.12 5.96 -12.86
N PHE A 142 5.27 6.55 -12.49
CA PHE A 142 5.73 7.78 -13.12
C PHE A 142 6.28 7.49 -14.53
N PRO A 143 5.81 8.18 -15.58
CA PRO A 143 6.16 7.85 -16.96
C PRO A 143 7.66 7.81 -17.25
N SER A 144 8.44 8.75 -16.71
CA SER A 144 9.89 8.77 -16.93
C SER A 144 10.59 7.56 -16.28
N LEU A 145 10.19 7.17 -15.07
CA LEU A 145 10.74 6.00 -14.39
C LEU A 145 10.32 4.70 -15.09
N TYR A 146 9.10 4.64 -15.65
CA TYR A 146 8.68 3.51 -16.47
C TYR A 146 9.56 3.35 -17.72
N PHE A 147 9.85 4.44 -18.43
CA PHE A 147 10.76 4.39 -19.58
C PHE A 147 12.20 4.08 -19.17
N GLU A 148 12.66 4.56 -18.01
CA GLU A 148 13.98 4.27 -17.47
C GLU A 148 14.15 2.78 -17.16
N ILE A 149 13.17 2.16 -16.49
CA ILE A 149 13.21 0.73 -16.18
C ILE A 149 13.15 -0.12 -17.45
N MET A 150 12.29 0.22 -18.42
CA MET A 150 12.21 -0.50 -19.69
C MET A 150 13.53 -0.43 -20.44
N LYS A 151 14.17 0.74 -20.50
CA LYS A 151 15.49 0.91 -21.13
C LYS A 151 16.58 0.09 -20.45
N GLU A 152 16.60 0.01 -19.11
CA GLU A 152 17.57 -0.81 -18.38
C GLU A 152 17.32 -2.31 -18.59
N LEU A 153 16.05 -2.74 -18.57
CA LEU A 153 15.67 -4.15 -18.78
C LEU A 153 15.94 -4.64 -20.21
N ASP A 154 15.90 -3.75 -21.21
CA ASP A 154 16.21 -4.06 -22.62
C ASP A 154 17.70 -3.95 -22.94
N ALA A 155 18.55 -3.57 -21.97
CA ALA A 155 19.99 -3.49 -22.17
C ALA A 155 20.59 -4.90 -22.39
N PRO A 156 21.73 -5.03 -23.13
CA PRO A 156 22.38 -6.33 -23.34
C PRO A 156 22.83 -7.03 -22.06
N ASP A 157 23.13 -6.25 -21.01
CA ASP A 157 23.53 -6.72 -19.68
C ASP A 157 22.81 -5.86 -18.62
N PRO A 158 21.55 -6.17 -18.30
CA PRO A 158 20.76 -5.36 -17.38
C PRO A 158 21.25 -5.52 -15.93
N SER A 159 21.46 -4.39 -15.25
CA SER A 159 21.94 -4.38 -13.86
C SER A 159 20.79 -4.48 -12.87
N LEU A 160 20.87 -5.49 -12.01
CA LEU A 160 19.86 -5.71 -10.93
C LEU A 160 19.84 -4.52 -9.96
N GLU A 161 20.98 -3.93 -9.65
CA GLU A 161 21.12 -2.78 -8.77
C GLU A 161 20.43 -1.54 -9.36
N LYS A 162 20.63 -1.28 -10.66
CA LYS A 162 19.98 -0.14 -11.34
C LYS A 162 18.46 -0.33 -11.41
N VAL A 163 18.01 -1.54 -11.75
CA VAL A 163 16.59 -1.88 -11.77
C VAL A 163 15.97 -1.65 -10.38
N ALA A 164 16.63 -2.14 -9.33
CA ALA A 164 16.19 -1.94 -7.95
C ALA A 164 16.14 -0.45 -7.56
N ALA A 165 17.14 0.34 -7.97
CA ALA A 165 17.19 1.77 -7.70
C ALA A 165 16.08 2.55 -8.42
N ILE A 166 15.70 2.16 -9.64
CA ILE A 166 14.58 2.76 -10.38
C ILE A 166 13.26 2.44 -9.68
N VAL A 167 13.03 1.17 -9.33
CA VAL A 167 11.83 0.71 -8.62
C VAL A 167 11.66 1.44 -7.30
N ALA A 168 12.74 1.59 -6.53
CA ALA A 168 12.71 2.26 -5.23
C ALA A 168 12.37 3.76 -5.30
N LYS A 169 12.44 4.37 -6.47
CA LYS A 169 12.02 5.76 -6.69
C LYS A 169 10.54 5.90 -7.06
N ASP A 170 9.86 4.81 -7.44
CA ASP A 170 8.48 4.84 -7.92
C ASP A 170 7.53 4.13 -6.94
N PRO A 171 6.64 4.86 -6.25
CA PRO A 171 5.64 4.27 -5.35
C PRO A 171 4.77 3.20 -6.01
N GLY A 172 4.35 3.42 -7.25
CA GLY A 172 3.52 2.48 -8.00
C GLY A 172 4.24 1.16 -8.28
N MET A 173 5.48 1.23 -8.78
CA MET A 173 6.33 0.05 -9.01
C MET A 173 6.66 -0.65 -7.68
N THR A 174 7.02 0.12 -6.65
CA THR A 174 7.33 -0.41 -5.31
C THR A 174 6.17 -1.25 -4.78
N VAL A 175 4.96 -0.71 -4.73
CA VAL A 175 3.79 -1.44 -4.24
C VAL A 175 3.52 -2.69 -5.06
N LYS A 176 3.56 -2.61 -6.38
CA LYS A 176 3.29 -3.74 -7.27
C LYS A 176 4.29 -4.87 -7.10
N LEU A 177 5.58 -4.56 -7.03
CA LEU A 177 6.62 -5.57 -6.82
C LEU A 177 6.56 -6.17 -5.41
N LEU A 178 6.26 -5.37 -4.38
CA LEU A 178 6.04 -5.89 -3.02
C LEU A 178 4.81 -6.82 -2.96
N GLN A 179 3.72 -6.50 -3.66
CA GLN A 179 2.57 -7.41 -3.76
C GLN A 179 2.97 -8.76 -4.37
N ILE A 180 3.72 -8.73 -5.49
CA ILE A 180 4.11 -9.94 -6.22
C ILE A 180 5.07 -10.79 -5.41
N VAL A 181 6.14 -10.19 -4.85
CA VAL A 181 7.12 -10.95 -4.09
C VAL A 181 6.52 -11.53 -2.82
N ASN A 182 5.65 -10.79 -2.15
CA ASN A 182 4.95 -11.26 -0.97
C ASN A 182 3.90 -12.34 -1.31
N ALA A 183 3.32 -12.32 -2.51
CA ALA A 183 2.48 -13.38 -3.03
C ALA A 183 3.29 -14.64 -3.36
N ALA A 184 4.43 -14.51 -4.02
CA ALA A 184 5.28 -15.63 -4.45
C ALA A 184 6.08 -16.25 -3.30
N SER A 185 6.44 -15.47 -2.26
CA SER A 185 7.37 -15.87 -1.19
C SER A 185 6.72 -16.56 0.00
N LEU A 186 5.53 -17.07 -0.12
CA LEU A 186 4.70 -17.59 0.97
C LEU A 186 5.11 -18.96 1.54
N GLY A 187 6.35 -19.22 1.61
CA GLY A 187 6.98 -20.22 2.50
C GLY A 187 7.98 -19.57 3.43
N LEU A 188 8.30 -18.29 3.25
CA LEU A 188 9.26 -17.57 4.06
C LEU A 188 8.61 -17.00 5.32
N ALA A 189 9.37 -16.97 6.40
CA ALA A 189 8.90 -16.47 7.69
C ALA A 189 8.76 -14.94 7.75
N ARG A 190 9.22 -14.23 6.71
CA ARG A 190 9.33 -12.78 6.63
C ARG A 190 8.60 -12.26 5.40
N ARG A 191 7.91 -11.10 5.52
CA ARG A 191 7.40 -10.32 4.41
C ARG A 191 8.45 -9.33 3.95
N PHE A 192 8.48 -9.08 2.64
CA PHE A 192 9.31 -8.04 2.06
C PHE A 192 8.61 -6.69 2.20
N SER A 193 9.33 -5.71 2.74
CA SER A 193 8.92 -4.30 2.81
C SER A 193 9.83 -3.39 1.98
N ASN A 194 11.03 -3.84 1.68
CA ASN A 194 12.03 -3.10 0.90
C ASN A 194 11.92 -3.45 -0.59
N PRO A 195 11.72 -2.46 -1.48
CA PRO A 195 11.63 -2.70 -2.93
C PRO A 195 12.93 -3.25 -3.54
N VAL A 196 14.10 -2.90 -2.99
CA VAL A 196 15.39 -3.41 -3.46
C VAL A 196 15.50 -4.90 -3.19
N GLU A 197 15.15 -5.35 -1.98
CA GLU A 197 15.10 -6.77 -1.65
C GLU A 197 14.08 -7.52 -2.50
N ALA A 198 12.92 -6.89 -2.79
CA ALA A 198 11.90 -7.46 -3.65
C ALA A 198 12.44 -7.73 -5.08
N VAL A 199 13.16 -6.77 -5.67
CA VAL A 199 13.80 -6.91 -6.97
C VAL A 199 14.87 -8.01 -6.94
N GLN A 200 15.69 -8.05 -5.91
CA GLN A 200 16.72 -9.10 -5.72
C GLN A 200 16.11 -10.49 -5.60
N GLN A 201 15.00 -10.63 -4.90
CA GLN A 201 14.30 -11.89 -4.73
C GLN A 201 13.65 -12.39 -6.03
N LEU A 202 13.09 -11.48 -6.82
CA LEU A 202 12.44 -11.81 -8.10
C LEU A 202 13.45 -12.12 -9.21
N GLY A 203 14.54 -11.36 -9.24
CA GLY A 203 15.53 -11.40 -10.32
C GLY A 203 15.08 -10.64 -11.57
N ILE A 204 16.05 -10.33 -12.46
CA ILE A 204 15.83 -9.50 -13.65
C ILE A 204 14.76 -10.09 -14.58
N ALA A 205 14.83 -11.39 -14.88
CA ALA A 205 13.90 -12.03 -15.82
C ALA A 205 12.44 -11.92 -15.36
N ALA A 206 12.18 -12.03 -14.05
CA ALA A 206 10.85 -11.85 -13.50
C ALA A 206 10.39 -10.40 -13.57
N VAL A 207 11.25 -9.45 -13.19
CA VAL A 207 10.92 -8.02 -13.27
C VAL A 207 10.67 -7.61 -14.71
N GLN A 208 11.47 -8.10 -15.67
CA GLN A 208 11.28 -7.88 -17.11
C GLN A 208 9.93 -8.42 -17.59
N SER A 209 9.58 -9.66 -17.23
CA SER A 209 8.28 -10.25 -17.55
C SER A 209 7.12 -9.44 -16.99
N LEU A 210 7.26 -8.93 -15.76
CA LEU A 210 6.25 -8.10 -15.11
C LEU A 210 6.12 -6.72 -15.76
N ALA A 211 7.23 -6.09 -16.13
CA ALA A 211 7.25 -4.79 -16.81
C ALA A 211 6.60 -4.87 -18.20
N LEU A 212 6.83 -5.97 -18.92
CA LEU A 212 6.22 -6.23 -20.23
C LEU A 212 4.73 -6.61 -20.14
N SER A 213 4.25 -7.04 -18.98
CA SER A 213 2.83 -7.32 -18.78
C SER A 213 2.04 -6.01 -18.78
N ALA A 214 1.23 -5.79 -19.83
CA ALA A 214 0.57 -4.52 -20.20
C ALA A 214 -0.27 -3.82 -19.08
N HIS A 215 -0.30 -4.39 -17.89
CA HIS A 215 -1.16 -3.93 -16.80
C HIS A 215 -0.50 -3.81 -15.43
N VAL A 216 0.78 -4.17 -15.29
CA VAL A 216 1.46 -4.11 -13.99
C VAL A 216 1.91 -2.68 -13.69
N PHE A 217 2.58 -2.04 -14.65
CA PHE A 217 2.98 -0.65 -14.54
C PHE A 217 2.15 0.22 -15.49
N THR A 218 1.07 0.79 -14.98
CA THR A 218 0.30 1.79 -15.72
C THR A 218 0.91 3.15 -15.48
N CYS A 219 1.18 3.90 -16.56
CA CYS A 219 1.65 5.27 -16.44
C CYS A 219 0.53 6.20 -15.97
N PHE A 220 0.91 7.21 -15.20
CA PHE A 220 0.01 8.29 -14.86
C PHE A 220 -0.37 9.06 -16.14
N GLU A 221 -1.66 9.21 -16.42
CA GLU A 221 -2.09 10.11 -17.46
C GLU A 221 -1.70 11.54 -17.08
N SER A 222 -0.99 12.26 -17.97
CA SER A 222 -0.50 13.61 -17.69
C SER A 222 -1.66 14.62 -17.66
N ARG A 223 -2.44 14.59 -16.58
CA ARG A 223 -3.41 15.63 -16.26
C ARG A 223 -2.72 16.74 -15.47
N ALA A 224 -2.88 17.96 -15.91
CA ALA A 224 -2.43 19.12 -15.15
C ALA A 224 -3.52 19.52 -14.15
N PHE A 225 -3.17 19.50 -12.86
CA PHE A 225 -4.02 20.04 -11.80
C PHE A 225 -3.59 21.46 -11.47
N LYS A 226 -4.57 22.35 -11.30
CA LYS A 226 -4.27 23.72 -10.87
C LYS A 226 -3.79 23.71 -9.41
N GLY A 227 -2.57 24.16 -9.19
CA GLY A 227 -2.00 24.26 -7.84
C GLY A 227 -1.42 22.95 -7.28
N PHE A 228 -1.34 21.87 -8.08
CA PHE A 228 -0.78 20.59 -7.65
C PHE A 228 0.12 19.99 -8.73
N SER A 229 1.28 19.46 -8.32
CA SER A 229 2.24 18.83 -9.23
C SER A 229 2.57 17.43 -8.73
N ILE A 230 2.33 16.45 -9.58
CA ILE A 230 2.65 15.06 -9.31
C ILE A 230 4.16 14.86 -9.18
N THR A 231 4.97 15.53 -10.01
CA THR A 231 6.44 15.49 -9.90
C THR A 231 6.89 15.95 -8.52
N LYS A 232 6.35 17.08 -8.02
CA LYS A 232 6.67 17.56 -6.68
C LYS A 232 6.23 16.60 -5.57
N LEU A 233 5.09 15.93 -5.76
CA LEU A 233 4.63 14.90 -4.82
C LEU A 233 5.62 13.72 -4.77
N TRP A 234 6.17 13.32 -5.93
CA TRP A 234 7.20 12.26 -6.01
C TRP A 234 8.49 12.66 -5.32
N ASP A 235 9.01 13.86 -5.63
CA ASP A 235 10.23 14.38 -5.02
C ASP A 235 10.08 14.47 -3.50
N HIS A 236 8.92 14.97 -3.04
CA HIS A 236 8.56 15.01 -1.62
C HIS A 236 8.58 13.61 -0.97
N GLY A 237 7.94 12.62 -1.60
CA GLY A 237 7.94 11.23 -1.11
C GLY A 237 9.33 10.64 -1.03
N ALA A 238 10.15 10.83 -2.07
CA ALA A 238 11.53 10.34 -2.11
C ALA A 238 12.42 11.01 -1.03
N ASN A 239 12.29 12.31 -0.83
CA ASN A 239 13.01 13.02 0.22
C ASN A 239 12.54 12.60 1.62
N THR A 240 11.23 12.52 1.84
CA THR A 240 10.64 12.04 3.10
C THR A 240 11.13 10.64 3.44
N ALA A 241 11.21 9.73 2.46
CA ALA A 241 11.75 8.38 2.64
C ALA A 241 13.21 8.38 3.14
N ARG A 242 14.07 9.17 2.49
CA ARG A 242 15.49 9.30 2.87
C ARG A 242 15.66 9.89 4.28
N ILE A 243 14.88 10.92 4.60
CA ILE A 243 14.90 11.57 5.91
C ILE A 243 14.40 10.61 6.99
N ALA A 244 13.29 9.91 6.77
CA ALA A 244 12.72 8.97 7.74
C ALA A 244 13.69 7.83 8.07
N ARG A 245 14.34 7.24 7.07
CA ARG A 245 15.42 6.26 7.28
C ARG A 245 16.54 6.86 8.12
N LYS A 246 17.01 8.05 7.75
CA LYS A 246 18.12 8.72 8.43
C LYS A 246 17.83 9.01 9.89
N ILE A 247 16.61 9.41 10.24
CA ILE A 247 16.19 9.60 11.63
C ILE A 247 16.37 8.31 12.43
N LEU A 248 15.89 7.16 11.92
CA LEU A 248 16.02 5.88 12.64
C LEU A 248 17.48 5.39 12.70
N GLU A 249 18.30 5.67 11.69
CA GLU A 249 19.74 5.41 11.74
C GLU A 249 20.44 6.23 12.83
N ILE A 250 20.12 7.54 12.96
CA ILE A 250 20.65 8.42 14.01
C ILE A 250 20.29 7.87 15.39
N GLU A 251 19.07 7.39 15.56
CA GLU A 251 18.59 6.80 16.82
C GLU A 251 19.01 5.33 17.00
N ARG A 252 19.80 4.77 16.09
CA ARG A 252 20.30 3.39 16.13
C ARG A 252 19.17 2.34 16.26
N ALA A 253 18.06 2.60 15.63
CA ALA A 253 16.95 1.67 15.57
C ALA A 253 17.33 0.41 14.73
N ASP A 254 16.51 -0.64 14.83
CA ASP A 254 16.68 -1.83 14.01
C ASP A 254 16.68 -1.48 12.52
N ALA A 255 17.61 -2.07 11.76
CA ALA A 255 17.74 -1.83 10.32
C ALA A 255 16.44 -2.15 9.56
N ALA A 256 15.67 -3.15 9.98
CA ALA A 256 14.39 -3.47 9.37
C ALA A 256 13.36 -2.35 9.60
N LEU A 257 13.35 -1.69 10.76
CA LEU A 257 12.50 -0.54 11.01
C LEU A 257 12.91 0.68 10.16
N ALA A 258 14.21 0.87 9.94
CA ALA A 258 14.72 1.94 9.08
C ALA A 258 14.30 1.72 7.61
N GLU A 259 14.32 0.49 7.11
CA GLU A 259 13.82 0.14 5.79
C GLU A 259 12.29 0.28 5.68
N ASP A 260 11.54 -0.13 6.71
CA ASP A 260 10.09 0.12 6.78
C ASP A 260 9.79 1.63 6.75
N ALA A 261 10.58 2.45 7.47
CA ALA A 261 10.43 3.90 7.47
C ALA A 261 10.72 4.52 6.11
N TYR A 262 11.75 4.02 5.39
CA TYR A 262 12.01 4.43 4.01
C TYR A 262 10.80 4.16 3.12
N THR A 263 10.29 2.95 3.14
CA THR A 263 9.14 2.56 2.32
C THR A 263 7.87 3.32 2.73
N ALA A 264 7.63 3.48 4.02
CA ALA A 264 6.50 4.27 4.52
C ALA A 264 6.61 5.75 4.10
N GLY A 265 7.81 6.35 4.18
CA GLY A 265 8.07 7.71 3.72
C GLY A 265 7.83 7.89 2.22
N MET A 266 8.23 6.91 1.40
CA MET A 266 7.93 6.90 -0.04
C MET A 266 6.42 6.85 -0.33
N LEU A 267 5.66 6.14 0.51
CA LEU A 267 4.24 5.82 0.28
C LEU A 267 3.27 6.67 1.11
N HIS A 268 3.73 7.55 2.02
CA HIS A 268 2.85 8.22 2.97
C HIS A 268 1.73 9.03 2.29
N ASP A 269 2.02 9.58 1.14
CA ASP A 269 1.11 10.40 0.32
C ASP A 269 0.51 9.65 -0.88
N ILE A 270 0.64 8.32 -0.94
CA ILE A 270 0.14 7.50 -2.06
C ILE A 270 -1.36 7.70 -2.31
N GLY A 271 -2.14 7.99 -1.28
CA GLY A 271 -3.56 8.28 -1.40
C GLY A 271 -3.85 9.51 -2.26
N LYS A 272 -3.02 10.56 -2.23
CA LYS A 272 -3.16 11.74 -3.12
C LYS A 272 -3.05 11.32 -4.58
N LEU A 273 -2.05 10.47 -4.89
CA LEU A 273 -1.85 9.94 -6.24
C LEU A 273 -3.04 9.10 -6.70
N MET A 274 -3.57 8.25 -5.81
CA MET A 274 -4.73 7.42 -6.09
C MET A 274 -5.99 8.24 -6.35
N LEU A 275 -6.26 9.24 -5.51
CA LEU A 275 -7.40 10.14 -5.67
C LEU A 275 -7.29 10.97 -6.95
N ALA A 276 -6.11 11.55 -7.21
CA ALA A 276 -5.85 12.34 -8.41
C ALA A 276 -6.03 11.54 -9.71
N ASN A 277 -5.57 10.28 -9.73
CA ASN A 277 -5.65 9.45 -10.93
C ASN A 277 -7.07 8.91 -11.20
N ASN A 278 -7.76 8.47 -10.15
CA ASN A 278 -9.05 7.78 -10.31
C ASN A 278 -10.26 8.72 -10.21
N LEU A 279 -10.14 9.81 -9.46
CA LEU A 279 -11.20 10.78 -9.19
C LEU A 279 -10.73 12.22 -9.45
N PRO A 280 -10.29 12.54 -10.69
CA PRO A 280 -9.60 13.80 -11.00
C PRO A 280 -10.45 15.04 -10.78
N GLU A 281 -11.75 15.02 -11.12
CA GLU A 281 -12.64 16.17 -10.94
C GLU A 281 -12.91 16.46 -9.45
N PRO A 282 -13.27 15.47 -8.59
CA PRO A 282 -13.32 15.67 -7.14
C PRO A 282 -11.98 16.10 -6.53
N PHE A 283 -10.85 15.57 -7.03
CA PHE A 283 -9.52 15.95 -6.53
C PHE A 283 -9.23 17.44 -6.84
N GLN A 284 -9.52 17.92 -8.05
CA GLN A 284 -9.39 19.33 -8.38
C GLN A 284 -10.33 20.19 -7.51
N ARG A 285 -11.56 19.72 -7.23
CA ARG A 285 -12.48 20.42 -6.34
C ARG A 285 -11.93 20.55 -4.92
N ALA A 286 -11.26 19.55 -4.40
CA ALA A 286 -10.59 19.64 -3.09
C ALA A 286 -9.45 20.67 -3.09
N LEU A 287 -8.66 20.74 -4.17
CA LEU A 287 -7.62 21.75 -4.35
C LEU A 287 -8.22 23.18 -4.40
N ASP A 288 -9.28 23.37 -5.16
CA ASP A 288 -9.97 24.66 -5.27
C ASP A 288 -10.53 25.09 -3.90
N LEU A 289 -11.14 24.15 -3.16
CA LEU A 289 -11.71 24.39 -1.85
C LEU A 289 -10.66 24.85 -0.82
N THR A 290 -9.45 24.26 -0.90
CA THR A 290 -8.30 24.66 -0.08
C THR A 290 -7.97 26.14 -0.29
N GLN A 291 -7.98 26.60 -1.55
CA GLN A 291 -7.70 28.01 -1.88
C GLN A 291 -8.88 28.93 -1.54
N GLU A 292 -10.12 28.52 -1.86
CA GLU A 292 -11.34 29.31 -1.64
C GLU A 292 -11.59 29.58 -0.14
N LYS A 293 -11.40 28.54 0.69
CA LYS A 293 -11.70 28.62 2.15
C LYS A 293 -10.49 28.88 3.01
N GLY A 294 -9.26 28.79 2.48
CA GLY A 294 -8.02 28.89 3.25
C GLY A 294 -7.88 27.77 4.28
N ILE A 295 -8.41 26.57 4.00
CA ILE A 295 -8.34 25.40 4.86
C ILE A 295 -7.18 24.47 4.44
N ARG A 296 -6.77 23.58 5.34
CA ARG A 296 -5.77 22.56 5.00
C ARG A 296 -6.33 21.60 3.96
N PHE A 297 -5.46 21.09 3.07
CA PHE A 297 -5.86 20.14 2.01
C PHE A 297 -6.51 18.88 2.60
N LEU A 298 -6.00 18.38 3.72
CA LEU A 298 -6.59 17.25 4.45
C LEU A 298 -8.08 17.47 4.78
N ALA A 299 -8.44 18.67 5.24
CA ALA A 299 -9.83 19.00 5.57
C ALA A 299 -10.70 19.16 4.30
N ALA A 300 -10.11 19.67 3.22
CA ALA A 300 -10.79 19.76 1.93
C ALA A 300 -11.06 18.37 1.34
N GLU A 301 -10.13 17.43 1.47
CA GLU A 301 -10.33 16.03 1.10
C GLU A 301 -11.49 15.41 1.89
N GLU A 302 -11.52 15.59 3.21
CA GLU A 302 -12.62 15.08 4.06
C GLU A 302 -13.98 15.68 3.68
N GLU A 303 -14.02 16.94 3.29
CA GLU A 303 -15.26 17.58 2.84
C GLU A 303 -15.73 17.03 1.48
N VAL A 304 -14.82 16.79 0.54
CA VAL A 304 -15.15 16.36 -0.83
C VAL A 304 -15.37 14.85 -0.93
N PHE A 305 -14.47 14.05 -0.34
CA PHE A 305 -14.49 12.59 -0.44
C PHE A 305 -15.13 11.91 0.79
N GLY A 306 -15.25 12.63 1.91
CA GLY A 306 -15.57 12.05 3.20
C GLY A 306 -14.43 11.23 3.79
N ALA A 307 -13.25 11.28 3.18
CA ALA A 307 -12.03 10.56 3.56
C ALA A 307 -10.82 11.38 3.14
N ASN A 308 -9.68 11.22 3.81
CA ASN A 308 -8.44 11.88 3.44
C ASN A 308 -7.43 10.90 2.83
N HIS A 309 -6.39 11.43 2.16
CA HIS A 309 -5.38 10.63 1.47
C HIS A 309 -4.63 9.67 2.41
N ALA A 310 -4.39 10.03 3.66
CA ALA A 310 -3.69 9.18 4.62
C ALA A 310 -4.50 7.92 4.92
N GLY A 311 -5.80 8.06 5.17
CA GLY A 311 -6.72 6.95 5.37
C GLY A 311 -6.88 6.09 4.10
N VAL A 312 -7.09 6.71 2.94
CA VAL A 312 -7.21 6.02 1.65
C VAL A 312 -5.95 5.22 1.33
N GLY A 313 -4.78 5.85 1.45
CA GLY A 313 -3.49 5.19 1.20
C GLY A 313 -3.25 4.01 2.13
N ALA A 314 -3.43 4.20 3.42
CA ALA A 314 -3.25 3.17 4.44
C ALA A 314 -4.18 1.97 4.23
N TYR A 315 -5.46 2.22 3.93
CA TYR A 315 -6.43 1.15 3.67
C TYR A 315 -6.03 0.30 2.46
N LEU A 316 -5.65 0.94 1.35
CA LEU A 316 -5.17 0.25 0.15
C LEU A 316 -3.90 -0.58 0.41
N LEU A 317 -2.89 0.01 1.05
CA LEU A 317 -1.65 -0.68 1.37
C LEU A 317 -1.90 -1.88 2.30
N GLY A 318 -2.82 -1.74 3.24
CA GLY A 318 -3.25 -2.83 4.11
C GLY A 318 -3.98 -3.94 3.37
N LEU A 319 -4.92 -3.60 2.45
CA LEU A 319 -5.57 -4.57 1.56
C LEU A 319 -4.54 -5.31 0.70
N TRP A 320 -3.51 -4.63 0.21
CA TRP A 320 -2.42 -5.22 -0.58
C TRP A 320 -1.40 -5.98 0.25
N GLY A 321 -1.54 -5.99 1.58
CA GLY A 321 -0.78 -6.86 2.45
C GLY A 321 0.57 -6.32 2.89
N LEU A 322 0.81 -5.02 2.80
CA LEU A 322 2.03 -4.42 3.33
C LEU A 322 2.10 -4.59 4.87
N PRO A 323 3.32 -4.50 5.46
CA PRO A 323 3.51 -4.56 6.90
C PRO A 323 2.67 -3.51 7.66
N THR A 324 2.19 -3.87 8.84
CA THR A 324 1.39 -2.98 9.69
C THR A 324 2.15 -1.72 10.09
N THR A 325 3.46 -1.79 10.27
CA THR A 325 4.35 -0.66 10.54
C THR A 325 4.31 0.41 9.45
N ILE A 326 4.26 -0.01 8.18
CA ILE A 326 4.11 0.89 7.03
C ILE A 326 2.69 1.45 6.95
N VAL A 327 1.68 0.58 7.09
CA VAL A 327 0.26 0.98 7.04
C VAL A 327 -0.06 2.01 8.13
N GLU A 328 0.40 1.79 9.35
CA GLU A 328 0.23 2.69 10.48
C GLU A 328 0.92 4.04 10.25
N ALA A 329 2.15 4.01 9.74
CA ALA A 329 2.89 5.22 9.41
C ALA A 329 2.14 6.05 8.36
N VAL A 330 1.60 5.43 7.32
CA VAL A 330 0.79 6.11 6.29
C VAL A 330 -0.53 6.63 6.87
N ALA A 331 -1.22 5.86 7.72
CA ALA A 331 -2.50 6.25 8.31
C ALA A 331 -2.41 7.50 9.20
N PHE A 332 -1.34 7.58 9.98
CA PHE A 332 -1.26 8.55 11.07
C PHE A 332 -0.11 9.56 10.94
N HIS A 333 0.55 9.66 9.77
CA HIS A 333 1.68 10.58 9.58
C HIS A 333 1.33 12.07 9.84
N HIS A 334 0.07 12.46 9.77
CA HIS A 334 -0.37 13.80 10.16
C HIS A 334 -0.69 13.94 11.65
N GLN A 335 -1.06 12.86 12.32
CA GLN A 335 -1.49 12.84 13.73
C GLN A 335 -1.00 11.56 14.42
N PRO A 336 0.31 11.43 14.67
CA PRO A 336 0.87 10.19 15.23
C PRO A 336 0.39 9.88 16.65
N SER A 337 -0.08 10.90 17.41
CA SER A 337 -0.72 10.70 18.72
C SER A 337 -2.02 9.89 18.69
N ARG A 338 -2.59 9.62 17.50
CA ARG A 338 -3.73 8.71 17.35
C ARG A 338 -3.35 7.23 17.38
N SER A 339 -2.06 6.90 17.31
CA SER A 339 -1.59 5.52 17.50
C SER A 339 -1.74 5.10 18.95
N GLU A 340 -2.29 3.88 19.19
CA GLU A 340 -2.54 3.36 20.53
C GLU A 340 -1.27 2.99 21.30
N ALA A 341 -0.17 2.73 20.59
CA ALA A 341 1.10 2.32 21.18
C ALA A 341 2.27 3.13 20.61
N PRO A 342 2.48 4.38 21.07
CA PRO A 342 3.54 5.21 20.54
C PRO A 342 4.92 4.56 20.80
N THR A 343 5.68 4.38 19.75
CA THR A 343 7.06 3.86 19.80
C THR A 343 7.91 4.63 18.80
N LEU A 344 9.22 4.70 19.07
CA LEU A 344 10.14 5.18 18.05
C LEU A 344 10.21 4.15 16.92
N GLY A 345 9.63 4.49 15.78
CA GLY A 345 9.53 3.61 14.63
C GLY A 345 9.13 4.35 13.36
N PRO A 346 8.69 3.63 12.31
CA PRO A 346 8.35 4.22 11.02
C PRO A 346 7.36 5.39 11.11
N LEU A 347 6.32 5.28 11.95
CA LEU A 347 5.33 6.35 12.13
C LEU A 347 5.98 7.66 12.62
N THR A 348 6.74 7.60 13.71
CA THR A 348 7.43 8.77 14.27
C THR A 348 8.41 9.36 13.25
N ALA A 349 9.20 8.51 12.61
CA ALA A 349 10.20 8.92 11.65
C ALA A 349 9.57 9.59 10.41
N VAL A 350 8.50 9.03 9.84
CA VAL A 350 7.79 9.60 8.69
C VAL A 350 7.10 10.91 9.06
N HIS A 351 6.47 11.00 10.24
CA HIS A 351 5.86 12.23 10.71
C HIS A 351 6.87 13.38 10.80
N VAL A 352 8.02 13.14 11.45
CA VAL A 352 9.08 14.15 11.58
C VAL A 352 9.70 14.46 10.21
N ALA A 353 9.95 13.44 9.40
CA ALA A 353 10.53 13.60 8.06
C ALA A 353 9.65 14.46 7.14
N ASN A 354 8.34 14.25 7.17
CA ASN A 354 7.37 15.03 6.40
C ASN A 354 7.44 16.53 6.78
N VAL A 355 7.55 16.85 8.07
CA VAL A 355 7.69 18.23 8.54
C VAL A 355 9.03 18.83 8.12
N LEU A 356 10.14 18.12 8.36
CA LEU A 356 11.48 18.61 8.02
C LEU A 356 11.68 18.79 6.52
N GLU A 357 11.12 17.90 5.69
CA GLU A 357 11.16 18.04 4.24
C GLU A 357 10.43 19.31 3.79
N HIS A 358 9.24 19.56 4.32
CA HIS A 358 8.51 20.80 4.03
C HIS A 358 9.21 22.07 4.51
N GLU A 359 9.98 22.02 5.62
CA GLU A 359 10.78 23.14 6.07
C GLU A 359 11.96 23.44 5.14
N LEU A 360 12.57 22.39 4.55
CA LEU A 360 13.77 22.49 3.71
C LEU A 360 13.45 22.70 2.22
N SER A 361 12.26 22.28 1.79
CA SER A 361 11.84 22.39 0.40
C SER A 361 11.45 23.82 0.02
N GLU A 362 12.02 24.35 -1.08
CA GLU A 362 11.58 25.61 -1.68
C GLU A 362 10.19 25.47 -2.33
N SER A 363 9.76 24.25 -2.60
CA SER A 363 8.60 23.92 -3.41
C SER A 363 7.44 23.46 -2.54
N LYS A 364 6.71 24.41 -1.96
CA LYS A 364 5.55 24.11 -1.10
C LYS A 364 4.36 23.60 -1.91
N ILE A 365 3.77 22.49 -1.47
CA ILE A 365 2.47 22.02 -1.95
C ILE A 365 1.39 22.84 -1.22
N ILE A 366 0.46 23.41 -1.98
CA ILE A 366 -0.59 24.29 -1.44
C ILE A 366 -1.43 23.54 -0.40
N GLY A 367 -1.63 24.18 0.77
CA GLY A 367 -2.45 23.63 1.86
C GLY A 367 -1.82 22.48 2.63
N CYS A 368 -0.57 22.13 2.32
CA CYS A 368 0.21 21.12 3.03
C CYS A 368 1.25 21.81 3.92
N GLU A 369 0.86 22.30 5.08
CA GLU A 369 1.78 22.77 6.11
C GLU A 369 1.72 21.81 7.30
N PRO A 370 2.53 20.72 7.28
CA PRO A 370 2.56 19.79 8.38
C PRO A 370 3.16 20.47 9.61
N LYS A 371 2.68 20.08 10.79
CA LYS A 371 3.21 20.56 12.08
C LYS A 371 3.63 19.36 12.91
N LEU A 372 4.72 19.50 13.66
CA LEU A 372 5.14 18.49 14.61
C LEU A 372 4.07 18.26 15.68
N ASP A 373 3.73 17.01 15.90
CA ASP A 373 2.93 16.55 17.02
C ASP A 373 3.85 16.45 18.26
N LEU A 374 3.94 17.56 19.00
CA LEU A 374 4.82 17.68 20.16
C LEU A 374 4.37 16.77 21.30
N ASP A 375 3.07 16.47 21.42
CA ASP A 375 2.54 15.56 22.44
C ASP A 375 3.02 14.13 22.18
N HIS A 376 3.00 13.69 20.92
CA HIS A 376 3.58 12.41 20.54
C HIS A 376 5.07 12.32 20.84
N LEU A 377 5.85 13.34 20.48
CA LEU A 377 7.29 13.37 20.75
C LEU A 377 7.60 13.44 22.25
N ALA A 378 6.77 14.16 23.03
CA ALA A 378 6.87 14.21 24.48
C ALA A 378 6.63 12.85 25.13
N ALA A 379 5.58 12.13 24.67
CA ALA A 379 5.27 10.80 25.17
C ALA A 379 6.41 9.79 24.95
N LEU A 380 7.23 10.03 23.92
CA LEU A 380 8.43 9.22 23.60
C LEU A 380 9.72 9.75 24.24
N GLY A 381 9.70 10.94 24.88
CA GLY A 381 10.91 11.59 25.39
C GLY A 381 11.87 12.08 24.31
N LEU A 382 11.35 12.41 23.12
CA LEU A 382 12.14 12.74 21.93
C LEU A 382 12.12 14.23 21.54
N GLN A 383 11.53 15.11 22.36
CA GLN A 383 11.42 16.54 22.05
C GLN A 383 12.80 17.20 21.83
N ASP A 384 13.79 16.83 22.65
CA ASP A 384 15.15 17.39 22.55
C ASP A 384 15.93 16.84 21.33
N ARG A 385 15.40 15.81 20.66
CA ARG A 385 16.02 15.20 19.47
C ARG A 385 15.76 15.98 18.19
N ILE A 386 14.71 16.81 18.13
CA ILE A 386 14.29 17.57 16.94
C ILE A 386 15.45 18.42 16.39
N GLY A 387 16.19 19.10 17.28
CA GLY A 387 17.34 19.91 16.86
C GLY A 387 18.46 19.08 16.22
N VAL A 388 18.76 17.91 16.80
CA VAL A 388 19.77 16.99 16.28
C VAL A 388 19.36 16.45 14.91
N TRP A 389 18.11 16.01 14.75
CA TRP A 389 17.61 15.52 13.46
C TRP A 389 17.69 16.61 12.40
N ARG A 390 17.20 17.83 12.71
CA ARG A 390 17.23 18.96 11.76
C ARG A 390 18.65 19.26 11.29
N GLU A 391 19.63 19.34 12.20
CA GLU A 391 21.03 19.59 11.86
C GLU A 391 21.60 18.49 10.93
N GLN A 392 21.39 17.24 11.27
CA GLN A 392 21.89 16.10 10.47
C GLN A 392 21.22 16.02 9.09
N ILE A 393 19.92 16.33 9.00
CA ILE A 393 19.19 16.32 7.74
C ILE A 393 19.63 17.48 6.85
N VAL A 394 19.84 18.69 7.39
CA VAL A 394 20.37 19.82 6.61
C VAL A 394 21.71 19.44 5.99
N ARG A 395 22.62 18.81 6.74
CA ARG A 395 23.91 18.34 6.20
C ARG A 395 23.76 17.32 5.08
N MET A 396 22.76 16.45 5.14
CA MET A 396 22.52 15.42 4.11
C MET A 396 22.13 16.04 2.75
N PHE A 397 21.56 17.25 2.73
CA PHE A 397 21.13 17.94 1.52
C PHE A 397 22.09 19.08 1.09
N GLN A 398 23.12 19.39 1.88
CA GLN A 398 24.18 20.29 1.45
C GLN A 398 25.12 19.52 0.48
N PRO A 399 25.51 20.11 -0.66
CA PRO A 399 26.56 19.51 -1.47
C PRO A 399 27.83 19.43 -0.62
N ASP A 400 28.56 18.31 -0.72
CA ASP A 400 29.90 18.20 -0.16
C ASP A 400 30.73 19.32 -0.78
N ASP A 401 31.15 20.30 0.04
CA ASP A 401 32.14 21.29 -0.36
C ASP A 401 33.48 20.56 -0.54
N GLU A 402 33.73 20.02 -1.77
CA GLU A 402 35.05 19.61 -2.23
C GLU A 402 35.78 20.77 -2.88
#